data_cb2a1a880564039cd0d09450fbb1c7db
#
_entry.id   cb2a1a880564039cd0d09450fbb1c7db
#
_cell.length_a   1.000
_cell.length_b   1.000
_cell.length_c   1.000
_cell.angle_alpha   90.00
_cell.angle_beta   90.00
_cell.angle_gamma   90.00
#
_symmetry.space_group_name_H-M   'P 1'
#
loop_
_entity.id
_entity.type
_entity.pdbx_description
1 polymer ?
#
loop_
_entity_poly.entity_id
_entity_poly.type
_entity_poly.pdbx_seq_one_letter_code
_entity_poly.pdbx_strand_id
1 'polypeptide(L)'
;MADDHGITGAVDGKKSILMTMVAFSTIALYNVFELSIIIYVTFKQRKGLYFWSFIIATLGIIPHTVGFVLKFFGIPVVWWVPVTLVGIGWFCMVSGQSLVLYSRLHLVVRGREKTRWVLYMIIGNAIFIGIPLMVLAHLVNSPKTNPSTFRAFLKLDKAQVVIFATQELIISILYIYATIRLLDPVLHTEKSAARVLLNHLILVNVVVLILDATLLGTQFSGNFEIQTTYKSAVYSVKLKIEFSILNRLVDMVKDRSADFSSIPSSVAATQLARNVGTTSRSARTGI
;
A
#
# COMPACT_ATOMS: atom_id res chain seq x y z
N MET A 1 10.34 36.11 -9.50
CA MET A 1 10.59 34.88 -8.75
C MET A 1 9.35 34.01 -8.92
N ALA A 2 9.48 32.83 -9.51
CA ALA A 2 8.34 31.92 -9.57
C ALA A 2 7.99 31.55 -8.12
N ASP A 3 6.71 31.56 -7.78
CA ASP A 3 6.22 31.18 -6.46
C ASP A 3 6.78 29.81 -6.07
N ASP A 4 7.67 29.78 -5.09
CA ASP A 4 8.43 28.61 -4.66
C ASP A 4 7.55 27.59 -3.93
N HIS A 5 6.33 27.97 -3.55
CA HIS A 5 5.31 27.13 -2.90
C HIS A 5 5.91 26.17 -1.84
N GLY A 6 6.86 26.67 -1.01
CA GLY A 6 7.45 25.90 0.10
C GLY A 6 8.42 24.77 -0.32
N ILE A 7 8.85 24.73 -1.62
CA ILE A 7 9.77 23.70 -2.09
C ILE A 7 11.17 23.89 -1.51
N THR A 8 11.65 25.13 -1.38
CA THR A 8 13.00 25.45 -0.88
C THR A 8 13.02 25.99 0.55
N GLY A 9 11.88 26.31 1.17
CA GLY A 9 11.87 26.92 2.50
C GLY A 9 10.53 26.86 3.24
N ALA A 10 10.42 27.75 4.26
CA ALA A 10 9.19 27.94 5.01
C ALA A 10 8.07 28.49 4.12
N VAL A 11 6.84 28.17 4.44
CA VAL A 11 5.66 28.60 3.70
C VAL A 11 5.17 29.93 4.28
N ASP A 12 5.28 31.00 3.49
CA ASP A 12 4.58 32.28 3.76
C ASP A 12 3.13 32.18 3.25
N GLY A 13 2.42 31.15 3.72
CA GLY A 13 1.10 30.81 3.24
C GLY A 13 -0.03 31.50 4.01
N LYS A 14 -1.20 31.59 3.35
CA LYS A 14 -2.45 31.96 4.02
C LYS A 14 -2.69 31.02 5.20
N LYS A 15 -3.16 31.56 6.34
CA LYS A 15 -3.48 30.77 7.56
C LYS A 15 -4.31 29.51 7.28
N SER A 16 -5.18 29.54 6.25
CA SER A 16 -5.97 28.41 5.79
C SER A 16 -5.11 27.24 5.28
N ILE A 17 -4.03 27.51 4.52
CA ILE A 17 -3.12 26.48 4.00
C ILE A 17 -2.40 25.80 5.16
N LEU A 18 -1.85 26.57 6.09
CA LEU A 18 -1.17 26.03 7.27
C LEU A 18 -2.10 25.15 8.13
N MET A 19 -3.35 25.59 8.34
CA MET A 19 -4.35 24.78 9.06
C MET A 19 -4.64 23.47 8.35
N THR A 20 -4.78 23.48 7.02
CA THR A 20 -5.01 22.27 6.23
C THR A 20 -3.83 21.29 6.32
N MET A 21 -2.60 21.82 6.27
CA MET A 21 -1.38 21.02 6.43
C MET A 21 -1.30 20.37 7.81
N VAL A 22 -1.60 21.12 8.88
CA VAL A 22 -1.65 20.58 10.25
C VAL A 22 -2.72 19.51 10.37
N ALA A 23 -3.90 19.72 9.79
CA ALA A 23 -4.98 18.74 9.82
C ALA A 23 -4.57 17.41 9.17
N PHE A 24 -4.01 17.44 7.95
CA PHE A 24 -3.54 16.22 7.27
C PHE A 24 -2.38 15.54 8.01
N SER A 25 -1.44 16.31 8.54
CA SER A 25 -0.32 15.78 9.32
C SER A 25 -0.81 15.09 10.61
N THR A 26 -1.79 15.69 11.29
CA THR A 26 -2.38 15.12 12.50
C THR A 26 -3.13 13.83 12.20
N ILE A 27 -3.93 13.79 11.12
CA ILE A 27 -4.63 12.59 10.68
C ILE A 27 -3.61 11.47 10.36
N ALA A 28 -2.53 11.81 9.65
CA ALA A 28 -1.49 10.83 9.32
C ALA A 28 -0.85 10.23 10.58
N LEU A 29 -0.41 11.06 11.53
CA LEU A 29 0.22 10.61 12.77
C LEU A 29 -0.75 9.84 13.67
N TYR A 30 -2.01 10.27 13.79
CA TYR A 30 -3.03 9.54 14.52
C TYR A 30 -3.24 8.13 13.94
N ASN A 31 -3.40 8.02 12.62
CA ASN A 31 -3.54 6.73 11.96
C ASN A 31 -2.31 5.84 12.16
N VAL A 32 -1.10 6.38 12.13
CA VAL A 32 0.13 5.62 12.40
C VAL A 32 0.15 5.09 13.82
N PHE A 33 -0.24 5.89 14.80
CA PHE A 33 -0.32 5.47 16.20
C PHE A 33 -1.34 4.34 16.36
N GLU A 34 -2.55 4.50 15.83
CA GLU A 34 -3.59 3.48 15.85
C GLU A 34 -3.13 2.18 15.16
N LEU A 35 -2.56 2.29 13.94
CA LEU A 35 -2.03 1.14 13.20
C LEU A 35 -0.93 0.42 13.96
N SER A 36 -0.04 1.14 14.63
CA SER A 36 1.05 0.55 15.41
C SER A 36 0.52 -0.32 16.55
N ILE A 37 -0.53 0.15 17.25
CA ILE A 37 -1.20 -0.62 18.30
C ILE A 37 -1.87 -1.86 17.68
N ILE A 38 -2.61 -1.69 16.59
CA ILE A 38 -3.34 -2.77 15.95
C ILE A 38 -2.36 -3.85 15.44
N ILE A 39 -1.25 -3.45 14.80
CA ILE A 39 -0.20 -4.37 14.35
C ILE A 39 0.35 -5.18 15.54
N TYR A 40 0.67 -4.50 16.63
CA TYR A 40 1.23 -5.14 17.83
C TYR A 40 0.29 -6.19 18.42
N VAL A 41 -1.02 -5.89 18.49
CA VAL A 41 -2.03 -6.78 19.07
C VAL A 41 -2.40 -7.95 18.14
N THR A 42 -2.50 -7.68 16.83
CA THR A 42 -3.03 -8.66 15.87
C THR A 42 -1.98 -9.66 15.40
N PHE A 43 -0.74 -9.24 15.17
CA PHE A 43 0.29 -10.14 14.69
C PHE A 43 0.89 -10.99 15.80
N LYS A 44 0.38 -12.22 15.96
CA LYS A 44 0.96 -13.24 16.85
C LYS A 44 2.30 -13.78 16.33
N GLN A 45 2.45 -13.90 15.01
CA GLN A 45 3.70 -14.31 14.35
C GLN A 45 4.34 -13.11 13.64
N ARG A 46 5.44 -12.62 14.18
CA ARG A 46 6.20 -11.46 13.68
C ARG A 46 7.19 -11.85 12.57
N LYS A 47 6.80 -12.79 11.69
CA LYS A 47 7.67 -13.31 10.62
C LYS A 47 6.94 -13.19 9.27
N GLY A 48 7.64 -12.76 8.24
CA GLY A 48 7.15 -12.72 6.87
C GLY A 48 7.26 -11.36 6.21
N LEU A 49 7.23 -11.37 4.88
CA LEU A 49 7.36 -10.17 4.04
C LEU A 49 6.24 -9.16 4.33
N TYR A 50 5.00 -9.64 4.50
CA TYR A 50 3.84 -8.80 4.78
C TYR A 50 4.00 -8.00 6.07
N PHE A 51 4.41 -8.64 7.16
CA PHE A 51 4.61 -7.99 8.45
C PHE A 51 5.65 -6.87 8.37
N TRP A 52 6.83 -7.19 7.81
CA TRP A 52 7.92 -6.21 7.72
C TRP A 52 7.62 -5.07 6.76
N SER A 53 7.02 -5.36 5.60
CA SER A 53 6.62 -4.30 4.65
C SER A 53 5.58 -3.36 5.26
N PHE A 54 4.65 -3.91 6.03
CA PHE A 54 3.61 -3.14 6.69
C PHE A 54 4.17 -2.22 7.78
N ILE A 55 5.09 -2.73 8.63
CA ILE A 55 5.78 -1.92 9.65
C ILE A 55 6.61 -0.82 8.99
N ILE A 56 7.41 -1.15 7.99
CA ILE A 56 8.27 -0.16 7.30
C ILE A 56 7.42 0.92 6.66
N ALA A 57 6.32 0.56 5.98
CA ALA A 57 5.41 1.53 5.40
C ALA A 57 4.75 2.44 6.44
N THR A 58 4.28 1.87 7.55
CA THR A 58 3.62 2.62 8.63
C THR A 58 4.60 3.57 9.33
N LEU A 59 5.78 3.06 9.73
CA LEU A 59 6.79 3.88 10.40
C LEU A 59 7.41 4.92 9.47
N GLY A 60 7.45 4.67 8.15
CA GLY A 60 7.93 5.63 7.16
C GLY A 60 7.10 6.92 7.07
N ILE A 61 5.84 6.89 7.48
CA ILE A 61 4.97 8.08 7.52
C ILE A 61 5.49 9.09 8.56
N ILE A 62 6.07 8.63 9.68
CA ILE A 62 6.55 9.50 10.76
C ILE A 62 7.65 10.45 10.27
N PRO A 63 8.81 9.96 9.78
CA PRO A 63 9.88 10.86 9.32
C PRO A 63 9.43 11.73 8.14
N HIS A 64 8.58 11.22 7.24
CA HIS A 64 8.02 12.01 6.15
C HIS A 64 7.21 13.20 6.68
N THR A 65 6.29 12.96 7.59
CA THR A 65 5.43 14.02 8.16
C THR A 65 6.23 15.00 9.02
N VAL A 66 7.12 14.48 9.89
CA VAL A 66 7.98 15.31 10.74
C VAL A 66 8.92 16.18 9.89
N GLY A 67 9.53 15.61 8.84
CA GLY A 67 10.40 16.36 7.95
C GLY A 67 9.68 17.53 7.26
N PHE A 68 8.44 17.34 6.80
CA PHE A 68 7.64 18.44 6.24
C PHE A 68 7.23 19.46 7.29
N VAL A 69 6.87 19.05 8.51
CA VAL A 69 6.57 19.99 9.59
C VAL A 69 7.80 20.85 9.89
N LEU A 70 8.99 20.25 10.04
CA LEU A 70 10.23 20.99 10.27
C LEU A 70 10.50 22.01 9.15
N LYS A 71 10.27 21.62 7.90
CA LYS A 71 10.54 22.44 6.74
C LYS A 71 9.56 23.60 6.59
N PHE A 72 8.25 23.34 6.64
CA PHE A 72 7.22 24.31 6.35
C PHE A 72 7.01 25.34 7.49
N PHE A 73 7.23 24.92 8.73
CA PHE A 73 7.16 25.84 9.87
C PHE A 73 8.47 26.59 10.14
N GLY A 74 9.48 26.41 9.29
CA GLY A 74 10.74 27.14 9.38
C GLY A 74 11.49 26.91 10.69
N ILE A 75 11.36 25.70 11.29
CA ILE A 75 12.09 25.38 12.53
C ILE A 75 13.59 25.43 12.24
N PRO A 76 14.40 26.11 13.08
CA PRO A 76 15.82 26.35 12.82
C PRO A 76 16.63 25.05 12.99
N VAL A 77 16.62 24.22 11.95
CA VAL A 77 17.47 23.03 11.82
C VAL A 77 18.31 23.12 10.55
N VAL A 78 19.39 22.36 10.51
CA VAL A 78 20.25 22.31 9.31
C VAL A 78 19.43 21.85 8.11
N TRP A 79 19.52 22.54 6.98
CA TRP A 79 18.68 22.39 5.78
C TRP A 79 18.56 20.94 5.25
N TRP A 80 19.60 20.14 5.38
CA TRP A 80 19.60 18.76 4.89
C TRP A 80 18.82 17.80 5.80
N VAL A 81 18.62 18.12 7.09
CA VAL A 81 17.90 17.25 8.04
C VAL A 81 16.45 17.02 7.64
N PRO A 82 15.60 18.05 7.44
CA PRO A 82 14.21 17.84 7.03
C PRO A 82 14.11 17.18 5.66
N VAL A 83 15.01 17.49 4.72
CA VAL A 83 15.02 16.89 3.38
C VAL A 83 15.33 15.40 3.44
N THR A 84 16.30 15.01 4.26
CA THR A 84 16.66 13.59 4.47
C THR A 84 15.52 12.82 5.13
N LEU A 85 14.89 13.39 6.16
CA LEU A 85 13.75 12.78 6.84
C LEU A 85 12.57 12.56 5.87
N VAL A 86 12.23 13.58 5.07
CA VAL A 86 11.20 13.47 4.04
C VAL A 86 11.55 12.37 3.04
N GLY A 87 12.79 12.34 2.54
CA GLY A 87 13.23 11.38 1.55
C GLY A 87 13.19 9.94 2.06
N ILE A 88 13.74 9.65 3.24
CA ILE A 88 13.71 8.32 3.87
C ILE A 88 12.26 7.91 4.13
N GLY A 89 11.47 8.81 4.72
CA GLY A 89 10.07 8.55 5.02
C GLY A 89 9.25 8.26 3.77
N TRP A 90 9.41 9.06 2.72
CA TRP A 90 8.77 8.85 1.43
C TRP A 90 9.15 7.49 0.81
N PHE A 91 10.44 7.16 0.80
CA PHE A 91 10.93 5.90 0.25
C PHE A 91 10.33 4.69 1.01
N CYS A 92 10.35 4.71 2.34
CA CYS A 92 9.77 3.65 3.18
C CYS A 92 8.25 3.55 3.00
N MET A 93 7.56 4.69 2.95
CA MET A 93 6.09 4.76 2.82
C MET A 93 5.63 4.20 1.46
N VAL A 94 6.19 4.71 0.35
CA VAL A 94 5.75 4.35 -1.01
C VAL A 94 6.20 2.94 -1.39
N SER A 95 7.48 2.61 -1.18
CA SER A 95 7.99 1.27 -1.49
C SER A 95 7.40 0.23 -0.55
N GLY A 96 7.22 0.56 0.72
CA GLY A 96 6.57 -0.30 1.70
C GLY A 96 5.12 -0.61 1.33
N GLN A 97 4.33 0.39 0.91
CA GLN A 97 2.96 0.19 0.42
C GLN A 97 2.91 -0.75 -0.79
N SER A 98 3.77 -0.55 -1.77
CA SER A 98 3.86 -1.44 -2.95
C SER A 98 4.22 -2.87 -2.55
N LEU A 99 5.11 -3.07 -1.56
CA LEU A 99 5.45 -4.38 -1.03
C LEU A 99 4.30 -5.02 -0.24
N VAL A 100 3.48 -4.23 0.47
CA VAL A 100 2.25 -4.71 1.14
C VAL A 100 1.29 -5.27 0.11
N LEU A 101 1.01 -4.52 -0.97
CA LEU A 101 0.14 -4.97 -2.06
C LEU A 101 0.70 -6.23 -2.76
N TYR A 102 2.01 -6.27 -3.03
CA TYR A 102 2.68 -7.44 -3.59
C TYR A 102 2.57 -8.67 -2.68
N SER A 103 2.77 -8.49 -1.39
CA SER A 103 2.67 -9.59 -0.42
C SER A 103 1.27 -10.20 -0.39
N ARG A 104 0.21 -9.39 -0.50
CA ARG A 104 -1.17 -9.87 -0.65
C ARG A 104 -1.39 -10.63 -1.95
N LEU A 105 -0.88 -10.10 -3.06
CA LEU A 105 -0.94 -10.77 -4.36
C LEU A 105 -0.26 -12.15 -4.29
N HIS A 106 0.90 -12.23 -3.63
CA HIS A 106 1.63 -13.48 -3.47
C HIS A 106 0.89 -14.52 -2.62
N LEU A 107 0.06 -14.10 -1.65
CA LEU A 107 -0.77 -15.02 -0.85
C LEU A 107 -1.90 -15.66 -1.69
N VAL A 108 -2.44 -14.93 -2.68
CA VAL A 108 -3.57 -15.37 -3.50
C VAL A 108 -3.11 -16.17 -4.71
N VAL A 109 -1.99 -15.80 -5.32
CA VAL A 109 -1.46 -16.48 -6.52
C VAL A 109 -0.66 -17.72 -6.14
N ARG A 110 -1.16 -18.90 -6.47
CA ARG A 110 -0.38 -20.14 -6.37
C ARG A 110 0.71 -20.18 -7.44
N GLY A 111 1.96 -19.99 -7.01
CA GLY A 111 3.14 -20.06 -7.89
C GLY A 111 4.02 -18.82 -7.78
N ARG A 112 5.14 -18.98 -7.06
CA ARG A 112 6.13 -17.94 -6.76
C ARG A 112 6.72 -17.28 -8.03
N GLU A 113 6.78 -18.01 -9.13
CA GLU A 113 7.39 -17.53 -10.37
C GLU A 113 6.53 -16.50 -11.11
N LYS A 114 5.21 -16.65 -11.02
CA LYS A 114 4.26 -15.80 -11.75
C LYS A 114 4.17 -14.36 -11.20
N THR A 115 4.61 -14.13 -9.98
CA THR A 115 4.55 -12.81 -9.34
C THR A 115 5.91 -12.14 -9.20
N ARG A 116 7.01 -12.82 -9.49
CA ARG A 116 8.38 -12.27 -9.35
C ARG A 116 8.62 -11.02 -10.19
N TRP A 117 8.05 -10.94 -11.39
CA TRP A 117 8.20 -9.77 -12.26
C TRP A 117 7.63 -8.49 -11.63
N VAL A 118 6.54 -8.61 -10.83
CA VAL A 118 5.96 -7.49 -10.07
C VAL A 118 6.97 -6.99 -9.02
N LEU A 119 7.66 -7.89 -8.34
CA LEU A 119 8.70 -7.52 -7.39
C LEU A 119 9.87 -6.80 -8.08
N TYR A 120 10.31 -7.28 -9.24
CA TYR A 120 11.34 -6.60 -10.02
C TYR A 120 10.90 -5.22 -10.50
N MET A 121 9.63 -5.06 -10.88
CA MET A 121 9.04 -3.76 -11.22
C MET A 121 9.07 -2.79 -10.02
N ILE A 122 8.69 -3.26 -8.82
CA ILE A 122 8.73 -2.45 -7.59
C ILE A 122 10.16 -2.01 -7.27
N ILE A 123 11.12 -2.93 -7.28
CA ILE A 123 12.53 -2.65 -7.00
C ILE A 123 13.10 -1.71 -8.07
N GLY A 124 12.81 -1.96 -9.35
CA GLY A 124 13.25 -1.11 -10.45
C GLY A 124 12.76 0.31 -10.29
N ASN A 125 11.46 0.51 -10.07
CA ASN A 125 10.91 1.85 -9.87
C ASN A 125 11.48 2.55 -8.62
N ALA A 126 11.67 1.82 -7.52
CA ALA A 126 12.28 2.36 -6.31
C ALA A 126 13.72 2.85 -6.55
N ILE A 127 14.51 2.13 -7.33
CA ILE A 127 15.90 2.49 -7.64
C ILE A 127 15.95 3.61 -8.71
N PHE A 128 15.30 3.41 -9.88
CA PHE A 128 15.45 4.31 -11.04
C PHE A 128 14.72 5.63 -10.87
N ILE A 129 13.71 5.70 -10.00
CA ILE A 129 12.95 6.94 -9.74
C ILE A 129 13.28 7.47 -8.35
N GLY A 130 13.30 6.60 -7.34
CA GLY A 130 13.46 7.00 -5.94
C GLY A 130 14.83 7.61 -5.67
N ILE A 131 15.91 6.98 -6.12
CA ILE A 131 17.26 7.51 -5.89
C ILE A 131 17.48 8.87 -6.58
N PRO A 132 17.18 9.03 -7.89
CA PRO A 132 17.31 10.34 -8.55
C PRO A 132 16.44 11.43 -7.91
N LEU A 133 15.23 11.09 -7.48
CA LEU A 133 14.35 12.04 -6.80
C LEU A 133 14.94 12.51 -5.46
N MET A 134 15.51 11.60 -4.66
CA MET A 134 16.18 11.98 -3.41
C MET A 134 17.40 12.86 -3.64
N VAL A 135 18.20 12.55 -4.64
CA VAL A 135 19.37 13.38 -5.02
C VAL A 135 18.92 14.77 -5.45
N LEU A 136 17.93 14.86 -6.35
CA LEU A 136 17.39 16.13 -6.79
C LEU A 136 16.76 16.93 -5.65
N ALA A 137 16.05 16.28 -4.72
CA ALA A 137 15.49 16.95 -3.54
C ALA A 137 16.58 17.61 -2.68
N HIS A 138 17.73 16.95 -2.47
CA HIS A 138 18.86 17.54 -1.75
C HIS A 138 19.50 18.69 -2.53
N LEU A 139 19.70 18.54 -3.85
CA LEU A 139 20.27 19.58 -4.70
C LEU A 139 19.40 20.84 -4.74
N VAL A 140 18.07 20.67 -4.82
CA VAL A 140 17.12 21.80 -4.86
C VAL A 140 17.09 22.56 -3.54
N ASN A 141 17.25 21.88 -2.42
CA ASN A 141 17.27 22.51 -1.10
C ASN A 141 18.68 22.99 -0.67
N SER A 142 19.70 22.76 -1.48
CA SER A 142 21.06 23.26 -1.25
C SER A 142 21.12 24.79 -1.43
N PRO A 143 21.97 25.51 -0.66
CA PRO A 143 22.16 26.96 -0.81
C PRO A 143 22.61 27.42 -2.21
N LYS A 144 23.11 26.51 -3.05
CA LYS A 144 23.60 26.77 -4.42
C LYS A 144 22.67 26.17 -5.48
N THR A 145 21.37 26.33 -5.35
CA THR A 145 20.39 25.74 -6.27
C THR A 145 20.41 26.43 -7.64
N ASN A 146 20.38 25.62 -8.72
CA ASN A 146 20.25 26.09 -10.10
C ASN A 146 18.79 26.00 -10.59
N PRO A 147 18.26 26.95 -11.38
CA PRO A 147 16.92 26.91 -11.94
C PRO A 147 16.63 25.67 -12.80
N SER A 148 17.63 25.08 -13.42
CA SER A 148 17.53 23.84 -14.19
C SER A 148 17.27 22.63 -13.29
N THR A 149 17.94 22.55 -12.14
CA THR A 149 17.74 21.50 -11.13
C THR A 149 16.34 21.56 -10.55
N PHE A 150 15.85 22.76 -10.25
CA PHE A 150 14.48 22.98 -9.77
C PHE A 150 13.42 22.46 -10.76
N ARG A 151 13.56 22.80 -12.04
CA ARG A 151 12.67 22.30 -13.10
C ARG A 151 12.73 20.79 -13.28
N ALA A 152 13.93 20.19 -13.19
CA ALA A 152 14.11 18.75 -13.25
C ALA A 152 13.42 18.05 -12.08
N PHE A 153 13.56 18.57 -10.85
CA PHE A 153 12.88 18.07 -9.67
C PHE A 153 11.35 18.07 -9.84
N LEU A 154 10.76 19.19 -10.28
CA LEU A 154 9.32 19.30 -10.49
C LEU A 154 8.79 18.28 -11.51
N LYS A 155 9.53 18.08 -12.61
CA LYS A 155 9.14 17.08 -13.62
C LYS A 155 9.21 15.67 -13.07
N LEU A 156 10.29 15.35 -12.34
CA LEU A 156 10.46 14.01 -11.77
C LEU A 156 9.47 13.75 -10.62
N ASP A 157 9.16 14.76 -9.80
CA ASP A 157 8.14 14.65 -8.74
C ASP A 157 6.74 14.38 -9.31
N LYS A 158 6.38 14.99 -10.43
CA LYS A 158 5.13 14.67 -11.13
C LYS A 158 5.15 13.26 -11.75
N ALA A 159 6.24 12.93 -12.42
CA ALA A 159 6.39 11.63 -13.07
C ALA A 159 6.33 10.48 -12.05
N GLN A 160 6.98 10.63 -10.89
CA GLN A 160 6.99 9.59 -9.86
C GLN A 160 5.58 9.25 -9.36
N VAL A 161 4.70 10.24 -9.14
CA VAL A 161 3.34 9.97 -8.67
C VAL A 161 2.56 9.16 -9.71
N VAL A 162 2.69 9.51 -11.00
CA VAL A 162 2.03 8.78 -12.10
C VAL A 162 2.55 7.35 -12.19
N ILE A 163 3.87 7.15 -12.12
CA ILE A 163 4.49 5.83 -12.26
C ILE A 163 4.10 4.92 -11.07
N PHE A 164 4.16 5.43 -9.84
CA PHE A 164 3.76 4.63 -8.68
C PHE A 164 2.25 4.36 -8.64
N ALA A 165 1.39 5.32 -9.02
CA ALA A 165 -0.04 5.08 -9.16
C ALA A 165 -0.34 4.01 -10.23
N THR A 166 0.36 4.04 -11.37
CA THR A 166 0.24 3.01 -12.41
C THR A 166 0.71 1.64 -11.89
N GLN A 167 1.80 1.59 -11.14
CA GLN A 167 2.29 0.37 -10.50
C GLN A 167 1.25 -0.22 -9.54
N GLU A 168 0.67 0.59 -8.66
CA GLU A 168 -0.37 0.17 -7.71
C GLU A 168 -1.63 -0.30 -8.44
N LEU A 169 -2.02 0.37 -9.53
CA LEU A 169 -3.13 -0.05 -10.39
C LEU A 169 -2.89 -1.44 -11.00
N ILE A 170 -1.70 -1.68 -11.56
CA ILE A 170 -1.34 -2.98 -12.13
C ILE A 170 -1.44 -4.08 -11.06
N ILE A 171 -0.86 -3.87 -9.87
CA ILE A 171 -0.89 -4.84 -8.78
C ILE A 171 -2.33 -5.10 -8.32
N SER A 172 -3.16 -4.06 -8.22
CA SER A 172 -4.57 -4.17 -7.84
C SER A 172 -5.40 -4.95 -8.86
N ILE A 173 -5.20 -4.72 -10.15
CA ILE A 173 -5.87 -5.48 -11.22
C ILE A 173 -5.46 -6.96 -11.16
N LEU A 174 -4.18 -7.25 -11.01
CA LEU A 174 -3.67 -8.62 -10.88
C LEU A 174 -4.24 -9.33 -9.65
N TYR A 175 -4.34 -8.60 -8.54
CA TYR A 175 -4.91 -9.13 -7.29
C TYR A 175 -6.40 -9.46 -7.48
N ILE A 176 -7.19 -8.56 -8.05
CA ILE A 176 -8.62 -8.80 -8.33
C ILE A 176 -8.79 -10.01 -9.25
N TYR A 177 -8.03 -10.06 -10.36
CA TYR A 177 -8.07 -11.18 -11.31
C TYR A 177 -7.73 -12.52 -10.64
N ALA A 178 -6.65 -12.55 -9.84
CA ALA A 178 -6.23 -13.76 -9.13
C ALA A 178 -7.27 -14.19 -8.08
N THR A 179 -7.90 -13.23 -7.39
CA THR A 179 -8.91 -13.50 -6.36
C THR A 179 -10.19 -14.08 -6.99
N ILE A 180 -10.66 -13.53 -8.11
CA ILE A 180 -11.81 -14.07 -8.85
C ILE A 180 -11.53 -15.51 -9.27
N ARG A 181 -10.37 -15.76 -9.88
CA ARG A 181 -9.99 -17.10 -10.33
C ARG A 181 -9.82 -18.12 -9.22
N LEU A 182 -9.38 -17.68 -8.02
CA LEU A 182 -9.25 -18.56 -6.85
C LEU A 182 -10.61 -18.93 -6.28
N LEU A 183 -11.58 -18.00 -6.30
CA LEU A 183 -12.90 -18.18 -5.70
C LEU A 183 -13.92 -18.82 -6.66
N ASP A 184 -13.65 -18.85 -7.95
CA ASP A 184 -14.54 -19.40 -8.97
C ASP A 184 -15.01 -20.85 -8.65
N PRO A 185 -14.14 -21.81 -8.29
CA PRO A 185 -14.59 -23.17 -7.91
C PRO A 185 -15.42 -23.19 -6.61
N VAL A 186 -15.20 -22.24 -5.71
CA VAL A 186 -15.94 -22.14 -4.43
C VAL A 186 -17.31 -21.49 -4.61
N LEU A 187 -17.46 -20.60 -5.58
CA LEU A 187 -18.71 -19.97 -5.95
C LEU A 187 -19.77 -20.97 -6.42
N HIS A 188 -19.35 -22.13 -6.94
CA HIS A 188 -20.26 -23.20 -7.36
C HIS A 188 -20.79 -24.01 -6.18
N THR A 189 -20.05 -24.10 -5.07
CA THR A 189 -20.39 -24.94 -3.90
C THR A 189 -21.03 -24.16 -2.75
N GLU A 190 -20.50 -22.97 -2.40
CA GLU A 190 -21.00 -22.11 -1.31
C GLU A 190 -21.20 -20.66 -1.79
N LYS A 191 -22.31 -20.43 -2.47
CA LYS A 191 -22.56 -19.20 -3.22
C LYS A 191 -22.61 -17.90 -2.40
N SER A 192 -23.04 -17.93 -1.14
CA SER A 192 -23.35 -16.71 -0.37
C SER A 192 -22.11 -16.08 0.29
N ALA A 193 -21.40 -16.82 1.11
CA ALA A 193 -20.26 -16.30 1.88
C ALA A 193 -19.06 -15.90 0.99
N ALA A 194 -18.77 -16.73 -0.04
CA ALA A 194 -17.69 -16.46 -0.98
C ALA A 194 -17.95 -15.20 -1.82
N ARG A 195 -19.20 -14.93 -2.22
CA ARG A 195 -19.58 -13.70 -2.95
C ARG A 195 -19.45 -12.45 -2.08
N VAL A 196 -19.89 -12.50 -0.83
CA VAL A 196 -19.76 -11.37 0.10
C VAL A 196 -18.30 -10.99 0.29
N LEU A 197 -17.42 -11.99 0.46
CA LEU A 197 -15.98 -11.75 0.56
C LEU A 197 -15.42 -11.10 -0.71
N LEU A 198 -15.72 -11.70 -1.88
CA LEU A 198 -15.22 -11.21 -3.15
C LEU A 198 -15.64 -9.76 -3.37
N ASN A 199 -16.92 -9.45 -3.13
CA ASN A 199 -17.43 -8.09 -3.26
C ASN A 199 -16.71 -7.12 -2.31
N HIS A 200 -16.45 -7.54 -1.06
CA HIS A 200 -15.73 -6.71 -0.11
C HIS A 200 -14.27 -6.47 -0.54
N LEU A 201 -13.57 -7.50 -1.03
CA LEU A 201 -12.20 -7.37 -1.54
C LEU A 201 -12.13 -6.44 -2.77
N ILE A 202 -13.08 -6.56 -3.69
CA ILE A 202 -13.18 -5.68 -4.85
C ILE A 202 -13.48 -4.24 -4.42
N LEU A 203 -14.48 -4.05 -3.54
CA LEU A 203 -14.85 -2.72 -3.05
C LEU A 203 -13.66 -1.98 -2.45
N VAL A 204 -12.90 -2.65 -1.60
CA VAL A 204 -11.75 -2.05 -0.95
C VAL A 204 -10.66 -1.68 -1.95
N ASN A 205 -10.37 -2.54 -2.94
CA ASN A 205 -9.42 -2.18 -3.99
C ASN A 205 -9.90 -0.98 -4.81
N VAL A 206 -11.19 -0.86 -5.09
CA VAL A 206 -11.78 0.31 -5.76
C VAL A 206 -11.58 1.57 -4.91
N VAL A 207 -11.79 1.50 -3.59
CA VAL A 207 -11.54 2.63 -2.68
C VAL A 207 -10.07 3.05 -2.70
N VAL A 208 -9.13 2.10 -2.69
CA VAL A 208 -7.69 2.41 -2.81
C VAL A 208 -7.37 3.10 -4.13
N LEU A 209 -7.95 2.65 -5.25
CA LEU A 209 -7.78 3.29 -6.55
C LEU A 209 -8.38 4.71 -6.62
N ILE A 210 -9.50 4.95 -5.94
CA ILE A 210 -10.07 6.30 -5.81
C ILE A 210 -9.11 7.20 -5.03
N LEU A 211 -8.50 6.71 -3.95
CA LEU A 211 -7.49 7.44 -3.20
C LEU A 211 -6.25 7.77 -4.06
N ASP A 212 -5.82 6.88 -4.96
CA ASP A 212 -4.75 7.15 -5.92
C ASP A 212 -5.14 8.24 -6.92
N ALA A 213 -6.37 8.19 -7.42
CA ALA A 213 -6.88 9.23 -8.32
C ALA A 213 -6.92 10.61 -7.64
N THR A 214 -7.26 10.68 -6.33
CA THR A 214 -7.21 11.95 -5.58
C THR A 214 -5.77 12.44 -5.37
N LEU A 215 -4.79 11.55 -5.17
CA LEU A 215 -3.38 11.92 -5.13
C LEU A 215 -2.90 12.50 -6.45
N LEU A 216 -3.28 11.88 -7.58
CA LEU A 216 -3.00 12.42 -8.91
C LEU A 216 -3.64 13.80 -9.09
N GLY A 217 -4.90 13.97 -8.70
CA GLY A 217 -5.60 15.25 -8.78
C GLY A 217 -4.90 16.37 -8.01
N THR A 218 -4.48 16.10 -6.78
CA THR A 218 -3.72 17.07 -5.96
C THR A 218 -2.34 17.36 -6.51
N GLN A 219 -1.67 16.38 -7.15
CA GLN A 219 -0.36 16.57 -7.79
C GLN A 219 -0.43 17.58 -8.93
N PHE A 220 -1.54 17.63 -9.67
CA PHE A 220 -1.73 18.55 -10.79
C PHE A 220 -2.41 19.87 -10.40
N SER A 221 -2.86 20.04 -9.15
CA SER A 221 -3.47 21.28 -8.67
C SER A 221 -2.48 22.43 -8.45
N GLY A 222 -1.16 22.14 -8.45
CA GLY A 222 -0.11 23.13 -8.30
C GLY A 222 0.21 23.58 -6.88
N ASN A 223 -0.51 23.09 -5.86
CA ASN A 223 -0.28 23.42 -4.44
C ASN A 223 0.62 22.37 -3.79
N PHE A 224 1.92 22.54 -3.89
CA PHE A 224 2.93 21.59 -3.39
C PHE A 224 2.79 21.30 -1.89
N GLU A 225 2.49 22.30 -1.08
CA GLU A 225 2.37 22.18 0.37
C GLU A 225 1.20 21.27 0.78
N ILE A 226 0.04 21.48 0.17
CA ILE A 226 -1.16 20.67 0.43
C ILE A 226 -0.95 19.24 -0.07
N GLN A 227 -0.41 19.10 -1.29
CA GLN A 227 -0.14 17.81 -1.91
C GLN A 227 0.75 16.92 -1.05
N THR A 228 1.84 17.45 -0.51
CA THR A 228 2.81 16.65 0.25
C THR A 228 2.27 16.17 1.59
N THR A 229 1.53 17.01 2.31
CA THR A 229 0.87 16.62 3.57
C THR A 229 -0.32 15.70 3.32
N TYR A 230 -1.06 15.91 2.21
CA TYR A 230 -2.13 15.03 1.78
C TYR A 230 -1.62 13.63 1.45
N LYS A 231 -0.44 13.49 0.81
CA LYS A 231 0.21 12.19 0.56
C LYS A 231 0.32 11.38 1.87
N SER A 232 0.85 11.96 2.94
CA SER A 232 0.99 11.26 4.24
C SER A 232 -0.35 10.76 4.77
N ALA A 233 -1.39 11.61 4.72
CA ALA A 233 -2.73 11.24 5.17
C ALA A 233 -3.32 10.10 4.33
N VAL A 234 -3.25 10.18 3.02
CA VAL A 234 -3.79 9.14 2.12
C VAL A 234 -3.06 7.82 2.30
N TYR A 235 -1.73 7.80 2.38
CA TYR A 235 -0.98 6.56 2.62
C TYR A 235 -1.30 5.94 3.98
N SER A 236 -1.52 6.74 5.02
CA SER A 236 -1.95 6.23 6.33
C SER A 236 -3.34 5.57 6.26
N VAL A 237 -4.28 6.18 5.52
CA VAL A 237 -5.62 5.61 5.29
C VAL A 237 -5.55 4.34 4.45
N LYS A 238 -4.75 4.32 3.37
CA LYS A 238 -4.53 3.12 2.55
C LYS A 238 -4.03 1.96 3.39
N LEU A 239 -3.02 2.16 4.23
CA LEU A 239 -2.51 1.11 5.12
C LEU A 239 -3.59 0.61 6.10
N LYS A 240 -4.42 1.50 6.64
CA LYS A 240 -5.51 1.12 7.53
C LYS A 240 -6.56 0.24 6.82
N ILE A 241 -6.92 0.61 5.61
CA ILE A 241 -7.82 -0.16 4.75
C ILE A 241 -7.22 -1.52 4.41
N GLU A 242 -5.94 -1.56 4.03
CA GLU A 242 -5.20 -2.78 3.72
C GLU A 242 -5.17 -3.76 4.90
N PHE A 243 -4.96 -3.24 6.10
CA PHE A 243 -4.97 -4.04 7.32
C PHE A 243 -6.36 -4.63 7.61
N SER A 244 -7.43 -3.86 7.41
CA SER A 244 -8.81 -4.32 7.61
C SER A 244 -9.15 -5.52 6.72
N ILE A 245 -8.66 -5.54 5.49
CA ILE A 245 -8.84 -6.68 4.57
C ILE A 245 -8.14 -7.92 5.10
N LEU A 246 -6.89 -7.78 5.55
CA LEU A 246 -6.14 -8.94 6.04
C LEU A 246 -6.85 -9.61 7.21
N ASN A 247 -7.35 -8.82 8.16
CA ASN A 247 -8.06 -9.37 9.32
C ASN A 247 -9.28 -10.18 8.88
N ARG A 248 -10.08 -9.67 7.96
CA ARG A 248 -11.23 -10.41 7.43
C ARG A 248 -10.85 -11.69 6.69
N LEU A 249 -9.74 -11.66 5.92
CA LEU A 249 -9.23 -12.87 5.26
C LEU A 249 -8.77 -13.93 6.28
N VAL A 250 -8.06 -13.51 7.32
CA VAL A 250 -7.57 -14.41 8.38
C VAL A 250 -8.72 -15.00 9.17
N ASP A 251 -9.75 -14.22 9.52
CA ASP A 251 -10.91 -14.69 10.27
C ASP A 251 -11.67 -15.75 9.48
N MET A 252 -11.89 -15.53 8.18
CA MET A 252 -12.58 -16.52 7.34
C MET A 252 -11.78 -17.80 7.11
N VAL A 253 -10.44 -17.73 7.02
CA VAL A 253 -9.62 -18.95 6.95
C VAL A 253 -9.68 -19.73 8.25
N LYS A 254 -9.77 -19.06 9.41
CA LYS A 254 -9.93 -19.71 10.70
C LYS A 254 -11.30 -20.37 10.85
N ASP A 255 -12.37 -19.68 10.45
CA ASP A 255 -13.73 -20.21 10.51
C ASP A 255 -13.86 -21.48 9.67
N ARG A 256 -13.29 -21.49 8.45
CA ARG A 256 -13.22 -22.70 7.62
C ARG A 256 -12.42 -23.83 8.24
N SER A 257 -11.31 -23.52 8.92
CA SER A 257 -10.50 -24.54 9.59
C SER A 257 -11.25 -25.13 10.79
N ALA A 258 -12.05 -24.32 11.48
CA ALA A 258 -12.89 -24.75 12.58
C ALA A 258 -14.05 -25.65 12.09
N ASP A 259 -14.73 -25.26 11.00
CA ASP A 259 -15.80 -26.06 10.39
C ASP A 259 -15.29 -27.42 9.89
N PHE A 260 -14.09 -27.46 9.27
CA PHE A 260 -13.48 -28.71 8.83
C PHE A 260 -13.06 -29.62 10.00
N SER A 261 -12.62 -29.06 11.11
CA SER A 261 -12.26 -29.81 12.30
C SER A 261 -13.46 -30.29 13.11
N SER A 262 -14.64 -29.71 12.93
CA SER A 262 -15.90 -30.08 13.58
C SER A 262 -16.65 -31.22 12.87
N ILE A 263 -16.22 -31.62 11.65
CA ILE A 263 -16.81 -32.76 10.93
C ILE A 263 -16.38 -34.03 11.65
N PRO A 264 -17.34 -34.85 12.21
CA PRO A 264 -17.00 -36.09 12.86
C PRO A 264 -16.24 -37.02 11.91
N SER A 265 -15.18 -37.65 12.41
CA SER A 265 -14.32 -38.54 11.63
C SER A 265 -15.07 -39.66 10.89
N SER A 266 -16.22 -40.03 11.40
CA SER A 266 -17.15 -41.00 10.75
C SER A 266 -17.76 -40.46 9.43
N VAL A 267 -18.06 -39.15 9.33
CA VAL A 267 -18.63 -38.54 8.11
C VAL A 267 -17.54 -38.32 7.07
N ALA A 268 -16.36 -37.94 7.51
CA ALA A 268 -15.19 -37.78 6.62
C ALA A 268 -14.77 -39.12 5.98
N ALA A 269 -14.79 -40.21 6.73
CA ALA A 269 -14.51 -41.57 6.22
C ALA A 269 -15.58 -42.03 5.22
N THR A 270 -16.84 -41.69 5.44
CA THR A 270 -17.95 -42.04 4.53
C THR A 270 -17.90 -41.25 3.21
N GLN A 271 -17.49 -39.99 3.25
CA GLN A 271 -17.28 -39.17 2.01
C GLN A 271 -16.08 -39.63 1.22
N LEU A 272 -14.95 -39.99 1.86
CA LEU A 272 -13.80 -40.57 1.20
C LEU A 272 -14.13 -41.89 0.53
N ALA A 273 -14.86 -42.80 1.22
CA ALA A 273 -15.31 -44.07 0.67
C ALA A 273 -16.26 -43.90 -0.54
N ARG A 274 -17.11 -42.86 -0.52
CA ARG A 274 -18.01 -42.54 -1.64
C ARG A 274 -17.23 -42.05 -2.87
N ASN A 275 -16.22 -41.22 -2.68
CA ASN A 275 -15.40 -40.71 -3.80
C ASN A 275 -14.47 -41.79 -4.39
N VAL A 276 -13.96 -42.74 -3.59
CA VAL A 276 -13.17 -43.87 -4.08
C VAL A 276 -14.08 -44.88 -4.79
N GLY A 277 -15.32 -45.07 -4.34
CA GLY A 277 -16.30 -45.95 -4.99
C GLY A 277 -16.77 -45.49 -6.36
N THR A 278 -16.82 -44.20 -6.60
CA THR A 278 -17.21 -43.61 -7.91
C THR A 278 -16.09 -43.75 -8.95
N THR A 279 -14.82 -43.62 -8.55
CA THR A 279 -13.67 -43.81 -9.46
C THR A 279 -13.47 -45.26 -9.88
N SER A 280 -13.77 -46.25 -9.01
CA SER A 280 -13.64 -47.66 -9.36
C SER A 280 -14.78 -48.18 -10.27
N ARG A 281 -15.93 -47.52 -10.27
CA ARG A 281 -17.08 -47.92 -11.13
C ARG A 281 -16.93 -47.41 -12.56
N SER A 282 -16.26 -46.27 -12.77
CA SER A 282 -15.96 -45.72 -14.10
C SER A 282 -14.88 -46.50 -14.86
N ALA A 283 -14.04 -47.27 -14.15
CA ALA A 283 -12.98 -48.08 -14.75
C ALA A 283 -13.44 -49.51 -15.17
N ARG A 284 -14.69 -49.89 -14.83
CA ARG A 284 -15.24 -51.24 -15.18
C ARG A 284 -16.24 -51.28 -16.30
N THR A 285 -16.61 -50.14 -16.88
CA THR A 285 -17.54 -50.03 -18.03
C THR A 285 -16.88 -49.65 -19.35
N GLY A 286 -15.57 -49.83 -19.47
CA GLY A 286 -14.79 -49.56 -20.68
C GLY A 286 -14.08 -50.83 -21.14
N ILE A 287 -14.84 -51.90 -21.50
CA ILE A 287 -14.40 -52.99 -22.40
C ILE A 287 -15.53 -53.24 -23.40
#